data_5e86f6dae9156192d8af33e931ae51ce
#
_entry.id   5e86f6dae9156192d8af33e931ae51ce
#
_cell.length_a   1.000
_cell.length_b   1.000
_cell.length_c   1.000
_cell.angle_alpha   90.00
_cell.angle_beta   90.00
_cell.angle_gamma   90.00
#
_symmetry.space_group_name_H-M   'P 1'
#
loop_
_entity.id
_entity.type
_entity.pdbx_description
1 polymer ?
#
loop_
_entity_poly.entity_id
_entity_poly.type
_entity_poly.pdbx_seq_one_letter_code
_entity_poly.pdbx_strand_id
1 'polypeptide(L)'
;IDAVWYHKPHLPKNLRLMQPPEYRPFVSKQFRSLWESLAGLLADKIWVSPYWNMIRAENKPHQLAIANNIGFEVPETLITSNPDKVREFWKYCGGEMVVKMLGTAPMDDKVIYTTKLTDKEMKEIDSVKLSPAIFQQWISKKFELRITVVGDKVFAVAIDSQSCPGNEIDWRHQNKNLKIRPYKIPEIIKDKCIE
;
A
#
# COMPACT_ATOMS: atom_id res chain seq x y z
N ILE A 1 -24.48 -6.58 19.80
CA ILE A 1 -23.11 -6.59 19.25
C ILE A 1 -22.18 -6.03 20.31
N ASP A 2 -21.22 -6.81 20.74
CA ASP A 2 -20.28 -6.41 21.80
C ASP A 2 -18.93 -5.99 21.23
N ALA A 3 -18.53 -6.58 20.09
CA ALA A 3 -17.31 -6.26 19.38
C ALA A 3 -17.47 -6.35 17.85
N VAL A 4 -16.65 -5.63 17.15
CA VAL A 4 -16.60 -5.61 15.67
C VAL A 4 -15.18 -5.93 15.21
N TRP A 5 -15.06 -6.95 14.37
CA TRP A 5 -13.82 -7.22 13.63
C TRP A 5 -13.95 -6.74 12.19
N TYR A 6 -13.30 -5.64 11.89
CA TYR A 6 -13.25 -5.09 10.53
C TYR A 6 -12.11 -5.73 9.75
N HIS A 7 -12.42 -6.75 8.96
CA HIS A 7 -11.46 -7.50 8.14
C HIS A 7 -11.55 -7.13 6.66
N LYS A 8 -11.54 -5.82 6.36
CA LYS A 8 -11.57 -5.24 5.00
C LYS A 8 -12.59 -5.94 4.10
N PRO A 9 -13.89 -5.77 4.34
CA PRO A 9 -14.91 -6.40 3.52
C PRO A 9 -14.77 -5.97 2.07
N HIS A 10 -14.81 -6.94 1.16
CA HIS A 10 -14.80 -6.66 -0.26
C HIS A 10 -16.20 -6.33 -0.76
N LEU A 11 -16.25 -5.52 -1.82
CA LEU A 11 -17.50 -5.34 -2.56
C LEU A 11 -17.99 -6.71 -3.10
N PRO A 12 -19.32 -6.91 -3.18
CA PRO A 12 -19.87 -8.14 -3.73
C PRO A 12 -19.28 -8.48 -5.10
N LYS A 13 -18.90 -9.74 -5.32
CA LYS A 13 -18.27 -10.18 -6.58
C LYS A 13 -19.16 -9.90 -7.80
N ASN A 14 -20.47 -10.05 -7.65
CA ASN A 14 -21.44 -9.78 -8.70
C ASN A 14 -21.50 -8.29 -9.13
N LEU A 15 -20.99 -7.37 -8.32
CA LEU A 15 -20.88 -5.96 -8.71
C LEU A 15 -20.04 -5.79 -9.99
N ARG A 16 -19.04 -6.64 -10.19
CA ARG A 16 -18.20 -6.64 -11.40
C ARG A 16 -18.97 -7.04 -12.66
N LEU A 17 -20.03 -7.84 -12.49
CA LEU A 17 -20.89 -8.29 -13.57
C LEU A 17 -22.09 -7.36 -13.80
N MET A 18 -22.21 -6.31 -12.98
CA MET A 18 -23.31 -5.36 -13.09
C MET A 18 -23.32 -4.67 -14.46
N GLN A 19 -24.48 -4.63 -15.06
CA GLN A 19 -24.78 -3.92 -16.30
C GLN A 19 -25.90 -2.90 -16.07
N PRO A 20 -25.78 -1.69 -16.59
CA PRO A 20 -24.64 -1.10 -17.31
C PRO A 20 -23.44 -0.83 -16.37
N PRO A 21 -22.20 -0.93 -16.88
CA PRO A 21 -20.97 -0.76 -16.09
C PRO A 21 -20.86 0.61 -15.39
N GLU A 22 -21.43 1.65 -15.96
CA GLU A 22 -21.43 3.02 -15.42
C GLU A 22 -22.09 3.15 -14.04
N TYR A 23 -22.95 2.21 -13.65
CA TYR A 23 -23.56 2.21 -12.31
C TYR A 23 -22.62 1.65 -11.21
N ARG A 24 -21.53 0.95 -11.60
CA ARG A 24 -20.60 0.35 -10.63
C ARG A 24 -20.01 1.36 -9.64
N PRO A 25 -19.55 2.56 -10.06
CA PRO A 25 -19.06 3.56 -9.11
C PRO A 25 -20.14 4.03 -8.12
N PHE A 26 -21.37 4.23 -8.59
CA PHE A 26 -22.49 4.61 -7.74
C PHE A 26 -22.76 3.55 -6.67
N VAL A 27 -22.91 2.28 -7.07
CA VAL A 27 -23.19 1.17 -6.14
C VAL A 27 -22.01 0.95 -5.19
N SER A 28 -20.78 1.07 -5.66
CA SER A 28 -19.58 1.01 -4.80
C SER A 28 -19.60 2.08 -3.72
N LYS A 29 -20.04 3.29 -4.07
CA LYS A 29 -20.19 4.39 -3.12
C LYS A 29 -21.28 4.10 -2.07
N GLN A 30 -22.41 3.46 -2.46
CA GLN A 30 -23.47 3.09 -1.52
C GLN A 30 -22.96 2.07 -0.48
N PHE A 31 -22.21 1.04 -0.90
CA PHE A 31 -21.60 0.10 0.04
C PHE A 31 -20.60 0.78 0.98
N ARG A 32 -19.79 1.70 0.47
CA ARG A 32 -18.87 2.47 1.33
C ARG A 32 -19.63 3.26 2.37
N SER A 33 -20.66 4.01 1.96
CA SER A 33 -21.50 4.79 2.88
C SER A 33 -22.20 3.91 3.92
N LEU A 34 -22.60 2.68 3.56
CA LEU A 34 -23.16 1.72 4.52
C LEU A 34 -22.11 1.35 5.58
N TRP A 35 -20.88 1.04 5.18
CA TRP A 35 -19.81 0.70 6.14
C TRP A 35 -19.46 1.87 7.05
N GLU A 36 -19.39 3.09 6.50
CA GLU A 36 -19.16 4.31 7.26
C GLU A 36 -20.29 4.56 8.27
N SER A 37 -21.55 4.32 7.87
CA SER A 37 -22.71 4.41 8.74
C SER A 37 -22.66 3.38 9.87
N LEU A 38 -22.32 2.11 9.56
CA LEU A 38 -22.16 1.07 10.58
C LEU A 38 -21.02 1.39 11.55
N ALA A 39 -19.92 1.96 11.05
CA ALA A 39 -18.81 2.40 11.91
C ALA A 39 -19.23 3.51 12.85
N GLY A 40 -20.07 4.44 12.41
CA GLY A 40 -20.65 5.47 13.27
C GLY A 40 -21.64 4.93 14.29
N LEU A 41 -22.58 4.08 13.88
CA LEU A 41 -23.57 3.47 14.76
C LEU A 41 -22.99 2.54 15.84
N LEU A 42 -21.84 1.94 15.55
CA LEU A 42 -21.15 1.02 16.46
C LEU A 42 -19.88 1.62 17.08
N ALA A 43 -19.76 2.95 17.10
CA ALA A 43 -18.56 3.64 17.56
C ALA A 43 -18.22 3.37 19.04
N ASP A 44 -19.22 3.05 19.86
CA ASP A 44 -19.11 2.71 21.27
C ASP A 44 -18.68 1.26 21.54
N LYS A 45 -18.56 0.42 20.51
CA LYS A 45 -18.21 -0.99 20.63
C LYS A 45 -16.69 -1.19 20.56
N ILE A 46 -16.25 -2.38 20.97
CA ILE A 46 -14.85 -2.80 20.83
C ILE A 46 -14.57 -3.09 19.35
N TRP A 47 -13.58 -2.43 18.77
CA TRP A 47 -13.18 -2.63 17.38
C TRP A 47 -11.79 -3.24 17.26
N VAL A 48 -11.65 -4.18 16.32
CA VAL A 48 -10.36 -4.73 15.89
C VAL A 48 -10.21 -4.58 14.37
N SER A 49 -9.46 -3.63 13.87
CA SER A 49 -9.07 -2.32 14.38
C SER A 49 -10.19 -1.32 14.06
N PRO A 50 -10.25 -0.12 14.69
CA PRO A 50 -11.28 0.86 14.38
C PRO A 50 -11.31 1.26 12.90
N TYR A 51 -12.49 1.35 12.32
CA TYR A 51 -12.69 1.61 10.89
C TYR A 51 -11.90 2.83 10.39
N TRP A 52 -12.05 3.97 11.07
CA TRP A 52 -11.38 5.20 10.65
C TRP A 52 -9.86 5.14 10.80
N ASN A 53 -9.36 4.40 11.78
CA ASN A 53 -7.92 4.16 11.93
C ASN A 53 -7.39 3.31 10.77
N MET A 54 -8.15 2.31 10.33
CA MET A 54 -7.79 1.50 9.17
C MET A 54 -7.73 2.32 7.88
N ILE A 55 -8.74 3.19 7.66
CA ILE A 55 -8.78 4.08 6.49
C ILE A 55 -7.59 5.05 6.50
N ARG A 56 -7.30 5.65 7.67
CA ARG A 56 -6.15 6.54 7.83
C ARG A 56 -4.82 5.81 7.61
N ALA A 57 -4.71 4.60 8.14
CA ALA A 57 -3.50 3.78 8.00
C ALA A 57 -3.22 3.32 6.57
N GLU A 58 -4.21 3.31 5.66
CA GLU A 58 -3.99 3.00 4.25
C GLU A 58 -3.37 4.14 3.43
N ASN A 59 -3.35 5.35 4.00
CA ASN A 59 -2.79 6.53 3.33
C ASN A 59 -1.26 6.47 3.32
N LYS A 60 -0.66 6.16 2.16
CA LYS A 60 0.79 6.00 2.02
C LYS A 60 1.62 7.24 2.38
N PRO A 61 1.26 8.48 1.96
CA PRO A 61 1.92 9.69 2.43
C PRO A 61 1.93 9.81 3.96
N HIS A 62 0.79 9.52 4.60
CA HIS A 62 0.68 9.55 6.05
C HIS A 62 1.55 8.48 6.73
N GLN A 63 1.60 7.25 6.16
CA GLN A 63 2.50 6.20 6.64
C GLN A 63 3.97 6.65 6.62
N LEU A 64 4.42 7.27 5.51
CA LEU A 64 5.79 7.77 5.38
C LEU A 64 6.10 8.86 6.40
N ALA A 65 5.16 9.80 6.62
CA ALA A 65 5.33 10.86 7.61
C ALA A 65 5.44 10.28 9.04
N ILE A 66 4.57 9.34 9.41
CA ILE A 66 4.65 8.67 10.71
C ILE A 66 5.98 7.92 10.83
N ALA A 67 6.34 7.09 9.85
CA ALA A 67 7.57 6.32 9.88
C ALA A 67 8.80 7.22 10.07
N ASN A 68 8.85 8.34 9.37
CA ASN A 68 9.93 9.32 9.53
C ASN A 68 9.94 9.94 10.94
N ASN A 69 8.78 10.31 11.48
CA ASN A 69 8.66 10.94 12.80
C ASN A 69 9.11 10.03 13.94
N ILE A 70 8.82 8.72 13.85
CA ILE A 70 9.28 7.71 14.83
C ILE A 70 10.70 7.22 14.54
N GLY A 71 11.40 7.84 13.58
CA GLY A 71 12.82 7.63 13.30
C GLY A 71 13.13 6.40 12.46
N PHE A 72 12.21 5.93 11.61
CA PHE A 72 12.57 5.02 10.52
C PHE A 72 13.23 5.80 9.38
N GLU A 73 14.22 5.19 8.74
CA GLU A 73 14.72 5.69 7.47
C GLU A 73 13.67 5.43 6.40
N VAL A 74 13.21 6.50 5.75
CA VAL A 74 12.27 6.42 4.64
C VAL A 74 12.98 6.80 3.34
N PRO A 75 12.70 6.14 2.22
CA PRO A 75 13.31 6.51 0.95
C PRO A 75 12.79 7.87 0.48
N GLU A 76 13.64 8.61 -0.22
CA GLU A 76 13.28 9.85 -0.88
C GLU A 76 12.01 9.66 -1.72
N THR A 77 11.07 10.56 -1.57
CA THR A 77 9.72 10.39 -2.12
C THR A 77 9.20 11.69 -2.71
N LEU A 78 8.70 11.61 -3.94
CA LEU A 78 8.00 12.68 -4.65
C LEU A 78 6.59 12.24 -5.00
N ILE A 79 5.59 13.06 -4.68
CA ILE A 79 4.20 12.83 -5.09
C ILE A 79 3.79 13.96 -6.02
N THR A 80 3.51 13.64 -7.27
CA THR A 80 3.25 14.66 -8.29
C THR A 80 2.49 14.11 -9.48
N SER A 81 1.84 15.01 -10.22
CA SER A 81 1.35 14.82 -11.59
C SER A 81 2.14 15.68 -12.62
N ASN A 82 3.26 16.28 -12.21
CA ASN A 82 4.10 17.08 -13.07
C ASN A 82 5.27 16.26 -13.63
N PRO A 83 5.32 15.97 -14.95
CA PRO A 83 6.36 15.14 -15.54
C PRO A 83 7.77 15.75 -15.45
N ASP A 84 7.89 17.08 -15.44
CA ASP A 84 9.20 17.72 -15.34
C ASP A 84 9.79 17.50 -13.95
N LYS A 85 8.95 17.57 -12.90
CA LYS A 85 9.37 17.21 -11.53
C LYS A 85 9.77 15.75 -11.42
N VAL A 86 9.10 14.85 -12.15
CA VAL A 86 9.49 13.43 -12.20
C VAL A 86 10.85 13.27 -12.87
N ARG A 87 11.13 13.99 -13.98
CA ARG A 87 12.43 13.95 -14.66
C ARG A 87 13.57 14.50 -13.78
N GLU A 88 13.31 15.57 -13.03
CA GLU A 88 14.26 16.12 -12.06
C GLU A 88 14.57 15.08 -10.96
N PHE A 89 13.52 14.48 -10.41
CA PHE A 89 13.64 13.47 -9.35
C PHE A 89 14.30 12.17 -9.84
N TRP A 90 14.05 11.75 -11.09
CA TRP A 90 14.74 10.65 -11.72
C TRP A 90 16.26 10.86 -11.77
N LYS A 91 16.71 12.06 -12.17
CA LYS A 91 18.13 12.43 -12.16
C LYS A 91 18.70 12.46 -10.75
N TYR A 92 17.95 13.01 -9.79
CA TYR A 92 18.34 13.04 -8.38
C TYR A 92 18.55 11.63 -7.82
N CYS A 93 17.71 10.67 -8.16
CA CYS A 93 17.83 9.25 -7.75
C CYS A 93 18.86 8.46 -8.58
N GLY A 94 19.60 9.09 -9.51
CA GLY A 94 20.56 8.40 -10.37
C GLY A 94 19.94 7.32 -11.27
N GLY A 95 18.68 7.48 -11.68
CA GLY A 95 17.94 6.49 -12.46
C GLY A 95 17.38 5.30 -11.66
N GLU A 96 17.58 5.29 -10.35
CA GLU A 96 17.09 4.22 -9.46
C GLU A 96 15.78 4.66 -8.77
N MET A 97 14.64 4.42 -9.43
CA MET A 97 13.34 4.92 -9.00
C MET A 97 12.22 3.90 -9.25
N VAL A 98 11.24 3.88 -8.37
CA VAL A 98 9.99 3.12 -8.52
C VAL A 98 8.81 4.05 -8.54
N VAL A 99 7.72 3.61 -9.19
CA VAL A 99 6.42 4.26 -9.15
C VAL A 99 5.40 3.38 -8.43
N LYS A 100 4.56 4.03 -7.62
CA LYS A 100 3.47 3.41 -6.85
C LYS A 100 2.19 4.21 -6.99
N MET A 101 1.06 3.55 -6.92
CA MET A 101 -0.23 4.24 -6.83
C MET A 101 -0.44 4.86 -5.44
N LEU A 102 -1.06 6.03 -5.38
CA LEU A 102 -1.52 6.65 -4.13
C LEU A 102 -2.59 5.81 -3.44
N GLY A 103 -3.61 5.44 -4.18
CA GLY A 103 -4.71 4.61 -3.71
C GLY A 103 -4.73 3.25 -4.40
N THR A 104 -5.60 2.36 -3.94
CA THR A 104 -5.94 1.12 -4.62
C THR A 104 -7.28 1.31 -5.31
N ALA A 105 -7.26 1.38 -6.63
CA ALA A 105 -8.49 1.30 -7.42
C ALA A 105 -8.44 0.02 -8.27
N PRO A 106 -9.50 -0.78 -8.30
CA PRO A 106 -9.57 -1.86 -9.25
C PRO A 106 -9.69 -1.27 -10.67
N MET A 107 -8.71 -1.55 -11.51
CA MET A 107 -8.81 -1.34 -12.96
C MET A 107 -9.06 -2.70 -13.60
N ASP A 108 -10.30 -2.98 -14.00
CA ASP A 108 -10.69 -4.16 -14.76
C ASP A 108 -10.02 -5.47 -14.29
N ASP A 109 -10.10 -5.75 -12.97
CA ASP A 109 -9.48 -6.92 -12.31
C ASP A 109 -7.94 -6.96 -12.32
N LYS A 110 -7.27 -5.90 -12.76
CA LYS A 110 -5.81 -5.81 -12.74
C LYS A 110 -5.34 -5.20 -11.42
N VAL A 111 -4.37 -5.84 -10.81
CA VAL A 111 -3.61 -5.28 -9.68
C VAL A 111 -2.42 -4.52 -10.24
N ILE A 112 -2.30 -3.24 -9.90
CA ILE A 112 -1.13 -2.46 -10.25
C ILE A 112 -0.12 -2.60 -9.10
N TYR A 113 1.02 -3.19 -9.43
CA TYR A 113 2.14 -3.38 -8.52
C TYR A 113 3.09 -2.20 -8.55
N THR A 114 3.99 -2.15 -7.56
CA THR A 114 5.15 -1.27 -7.61
C THR A 114 5.99 -1.62 -8.85
N THR A 115 6.32 -0.62 -9.64
CA THR A 115 7.09 -0.79 -10.88
C THR A 115 8.40 -0.01 -10.79
N LYS A 116 9.53 -0.66 -11.06
CA LYS A 116 10.81 0.03 -11.23
C LYS A 116 10.80 0.72 -12.60
N LEU A 117 11.10 2.01 -12.62
CA LEU A 117 11.16 2.76 -13.87
C LEU A 117 12.48 2.50 -14.57
N THR A 118 12.43 2.51 -15.89
CA THR A 118 13.56 2.43 -16.80
C THR A 118 13.48 3.56 -17.82
N ASP A 119 14.46 3.71 -18.68
CA ASP A 119 14.41 4.69 -19.77
C ASP A 119 13.19 4.50 -20.68
N LYS A 120 12.65 3.29 -20.76
CA LYS A 120 11.44 3.00 -21.52
C LYS A 120 10.22 3.68 -20.92
N GLU A 121 9.98 3.48 -19.61
CA GLU A 121 8.85 4.09 -18.91
C GLU A 121 9.03 5.60 -18.81
N MET A 122 10.28 6.09 -18.71
CA MET A 122 10.56 7.53 -18.69
C MET A 122 10.22 8.24 -20.01
N LYS A 123 10.20 7.55 -21.15
CA LYS A 123 9.70 8.12 -22.43
C LYS A 123 8.21 8.43 -22.39
N GLU A 124 7.44 7.65 -21.62
CA GLU A 124 5.98 7.78 -21.48
C GLU A 124 5.57 8.59 -20.25
N ILE A 125 6.52 9.25 -19.58
CA ILE A 125 6.29 9.90 -18.28
C ILE A 125 5.28 11.04 -18.35
N ASP A 126 5.03 11.60 -19.51
CA ASP A 126 4.04 12.65 -19.71
C ASP A 126 2.61 12.21 -19.36
N SER A 127 2.34 10.91 -19.38
CA SER A 127 1.06 10.34 -18.95
C SER A 127 0.73 10.62 -17.48
N VAL A 128 1.72 10.95 -16.64
CA VAL A 128 1.50 11.31 -15.24
C VAL A 128 0.62 12.54 -15.05
N LYS A 129 0.51 13.40 -16.09
CA LYS A 129 -0.42 14.54 -16.10
C LYS A 129 -1.88 14.15 -15.84
N LEU A 130 -2.25 12.91 -16.16
CA LEU A 130 -3.62 12.39 -16.00
C LEU A 130 -3.95 12.02 -14.56
N SER A 131 -2.95 11.65 -13.73
CA SER A 131 -3.17 11.22 -12.36
C SER A 131 -1.89 11.34 -11.53
N PRO A 132 -1.95 11.89 -10.31
CA PRO A 132 -0.78 11.92 -9.44
C PRO A 132 -0.36 10.49 -9.05
N ALA A 133 0.95 10.29 -8.93
CA ALA A 133 1.55 9.05 -8.49
C ALA A 133 2.64 9.30 -7.43
N ILE A 134 3.04 8.25 -6.73
CA ILE A 134 4.17 8.26 -5.81
C ILE A 134 5.40 7.78 -6.58
N PHE A 135 6.40 8.62 -6.69
CA PHE A 135 7.74 8.28 -7.16
C PHE A 135 8.65 8.17 -5.96
N GLN A 136 9.45 7.12 -5.90
CA GLN A 136 10.25 6.85 -4.73
C GLN A 136 11.60 6.27 -5.14
N GLN A 137 12.66 6.67 -4.44
CA GLN A 137 13.98 6.08 -4.62
C GLN A 137 13.90 4.55 -4.48
N TRP A 138 14.52 3.84 -5.41
CA TRP A 138 14.67 2.41 -5.33
C TRP A 138 15.64 2.02 -4.22
N ILE A 139 15.20 1.16 -3.31
CA ILE A 139 16.05 0.61 -2.26
C ILE A 139 16.36 -0.84 -2.61
N SER A 140 17.63 -1.15 -2.80
CA SER A 140 18.08 -2.54 -2.92
C SER A 140 17.86 -3.26 -1.59
N LYS A 141 17.21 -4.40 -1.63
CA LYS A 141 16.81 -5.16 -0.44
C LYS A 141 17.32 -6.59 -0.50
N LYS A 142 17.70 -7.15 0.63
CA LYS A 142 18.05 -8.58 0.76
C LYS A 142 16.80 -9.45 0.91
N PHE A 143 15.81 -8.97 1.64
CA PHE A 143 14.51 -9.60 1.88
C PHE A 143 13.52 -8.51 2.34
N GLU A 144 12.27 -8.86 2.45
CA GLU A 144 11.24 -7.98 3.00
C GLU A 144 10.77 -8.50 4.36
N LEU A 145 10.32 -7.58 5.23
CA LEU A 145 9.69 -7.95 6.49
C LEU A 145 8.18 -7.67 6.42
N ARG A 146 7.40 -8.65 6.85
CA ARG A 146 6.00 -8.45 7.19
C ARG A 146 5.89 -8.43 8.71
N ILE A 147 5.53 -7.27 9.25
CA ILE A 147 5.39 -7.06 10.70
C ILE A 147 3.91 -6.86 11.02
N THR A 148 3.42 -7.54 12.04
CA THR A 148 2.06 -7.42 12.55
C THR A 148 2.14 -7.11 14.03
N VAL A 149 1.47 -6.04 14.46
CA VAL A 149 1.40 -5.62 15.87
C VAL A 149 0.00 -5.91 16.40
N VAL A 150 -0.09 -6.54 17.56
CA VAL A 150 -1.33 -6.83 18.27
C VAL A 150 -1.16 -6.45 19.73
N GLY A 151 -1.68 -5.29 20.11
CA GLY A 151 -1.40 -4.69 21.41
C GLY A 151 0.10 -4.39 21.54
N ASP A 152 0.75 -4.99 22.54
CA ASP A 152 2.18 -4.90 22.81
C ASP A 152 3.03 -6.01 22.13
N LYS A 153 2.39 -6.92 21.41
CA LYS A 153 3.04 -8.05 20.77
C LYS A 153 3.33 -7.78 19.32
N VAL A 154 4.57 -8.07 18.92
CA VAL A 154 5.05 -7.88 17.54
C VAL A 154 5.43 -9.23 16.93
N PHE A 155 4.84 -9.54 15.81
CA PHE A 155 5.10 -10.75 15.03
C PHE A 155 5.75 -10.34 13.70
N ALA A 156 6.87 -10.94 13.36
CA ALA A 156 7.57 -10.63 12.12
C ALA A 156 7.94 -11.90 11.34
N VAL A 157 7.79 -11.81 10.03
CA VAL A 157 8.28 -12.82 9.09
C VAL A 157 9.14 -12.15 8.02
N ALA A 158 10.21 -12.83 7.64
CA ALA A 158 11.02 -12.46 6.49
C ALA A 158 10.49 -13.16 5.23
N ILE A 159 10.36 -12.41 4.16
CA ILE A 159 9.93 -12.84 2.83
C ILE A 159 11.14 -12.74 1.90
N ASP A 160 11.61 -13.86 1.40
CA ASP A 160 12.74 -13.92 0.48
C ASP A 160 12.28 -13.67 -0.96
N SER A 161 11.99 -12.39 -1.25
CA SER A 161 11.54 -11.97 -2.57
C SER A 161 12.66 -11.98 -3.61
N GLN A 162 13.92 -11.89 -3.17
CA GLN A 162 15.07 -11.82 -4.07
C GLN A 162 15.47 -13.18 -4.65
N SER A 163 15.08 -14.28 -4.01
CA SER A 163 15.31 -15.64 -4.53
C SER A 163 14.24 -16.12 -5.51
N CYS A 164 13.19 -15.30 -5.76
CA CYS A 164 12.07 -15.68 -6.60
C CYS A 164 11.97 -14.73 -7.82
N PRO A 165 12.35 -15.18 -9.04
CA PRO A 165 12.31 -14.37 -10.24
C PRO A 165 10.94 -13.71 -10.46
N GLY A 166 10.96 -12.40 -10.73
CA GLY A 166 9.75 -11.58 -10.92
C GLY A 166 9.18 -10.96 -9.63
N ASN A 167 9.74 -11.29 -8.46
CA ASN A 167 9.31 -10.74 -7.16
C ASN A 167 10.29 -9.72 -6.57
N GLU A 168 11.37 -9.44 -7.26
CA GLU A 168 12.47 -8.60 -6.76
C GLU A 168 12.00 -7.17 -6.45
N ILE A 169 11.01 -6.68 -7.20
CA ILE A 169 10.45 -5.33 -7.01
C ILE A 169 9.28 -5.37 -6.04
N ASP A 170 8.34 -6.29 -6.25
CA ASP A 170 7.15 -6.46 -5.41
C ASP A 170 6.87 -7.94 -5.17
N TRP A 171 7.03 -8.42 -3.94
CA TRP A 171 6.87 -9.83 -3.58
C TRP A 171 5.48 -10.41 -3.87
N ARG A 172 4.49 -9.56 -4.09
CA ARG A 172 3.10 -9.94 -4.38
C ARG A 172 2.86 -10.31 -5.83
N HIS A 173 3.83 -10.04 -6.73
CA HIS A 173 3.66 -10.24 -8.16
C HIS A 173 3.49 -11.73 -8.51
N GLN A 174 4.27 -12.61 -7.89
CA GLN A 174 4.14 -14.06 -8.04
C GLN A 174 4.16 -14.73 -6.66
N ASN A 175 3.05 -15.37 -6.26
CA ASN A 175 2.94 -16.01 -4.94
C ASN A 175 3.50 -17.44 -4.90
N LYS A 176 3.96 -17.98 -6.03
CA LYS A 176 4.48 -19.35 -6.11
C LYS A 176 5.95 -19.39 -5.64
N ASN A 177 6.23 -20.33 -4.73
CA ASN A 177 7.60 -20.63 -4.25
C ASN A 177 8.27 -19.55 -3.37
N LEU A 178 7.54 -18.57 -2.84
CA LEU A 178 8.09 -17.61 -1.89
C LEU A 178 8.49 -18.32 -0.59
N LYS A 179 9.74 -18.18 -0.18
CA LYS A 179 10.22 -18.63 1.13
C LYS A 179 9.86 -17.58 2.18
N ILE A 180 9.06 -18.00 3.15
CA ILE A 180 8.64 -17.15 4.29
C ILE A 180 9.10 -17.86 5.55
N ARG A 181 9.77 -17.12 6.45
CA ARG A 181 10.27 -17.67 7.71
C ARG A 181 10.05 -16.68 8.86
N PRO A 182 9.83 -17.16 10.10
CA PRO A 182 9.84 -16.31 11.27
C PRO A 182 11.13 -15.49 11.35
N TYR A 183 11.02 -14.24 11.80
CA TYR A 183 12.15 -13.33 11.90
C TYR A 183 12.14 -12.63 13.25
N LYS A 184 13.27 -12.65 13.95
CA LYS A 184 13.44 -11.91 15.20
C LYS A 184 13.95 -10.52 14.87
N ILE A 185 13.07 -9.52 14.99
CA ILE A 185 13.45 -8.12 14.81
C ILE A 185 14.23 -7.60 16.03
N PRO A 186 15.14 -6.61 15.85
CA PRO A 186 15.78 -5.91 16.95
C PRO A 186 14.75 -5.21 17.84
N GLU A 187 14.98 -5.14 19.17
CA GLU A 187 14.05 -4.50 20.11
C GLU A 187 13.77 -3.05 19.75
N ILE A 188 14.78 -2.28 19.32
CA ILE A 188 14.58 -0.90 18.87
C ILE A 188 13.59 -0.77 17.70
N ILE A 189 13.55 -1.74 16.80
CA ILE A 189 12.56 -1.76 15.70
C ILE A 189 11.19 -2.18 16.20
N LYS A 190 11.15 -3.11 17.16
CA LYS A 190 9.91 -3.55 17.81
C LYS A 190 9.25 -2.39 18.54
N ASP A 191 10.01 -1.62 19.33
CA ASP A 191 9.51 -0.46 20.07
C ASP A 191 8.90 0.58 19.11
N LYS A 192 9.63 0.93 18.04
CA LYS A 192 9.13 1.82 17.00
C LYS A 192 7.86 1.32 16.28
N CYS A 193 7.64 0.00 16.22
CA CYS A 193 6.43 -0.56 15.61
C CYS A 193 5.22 -0.52 16.53
N ILE A 194 5.44 -0.43 17.87
CA ILE A 194 4.38 -0.33 18.88
C ILE A 194 3.93 1.12 19.06
N GLU A 195 4.87 2.08 18.94
CA GLU A 195 4.62 3.51 19.03
C GLU A 195 3.61 3.99 17.97
#